data_4f3e8f1861d9cb970b69637e0d495f35
#
_entry.id   4f3e8f1861d9cb970b69637e0d495f35
#
_cell.length_a   1.000
_cell.length_b   1.000
_cell.length_c   1.000
_cell.angle_alpha   90.00
_cell.angle_beta   90.00
_cell.angle_gamma   90.00
#
_symmetry.space_group_name_H-M   'P 1'
#
loop_
_entity.id
_entity.type
_entity.pdbx_description
1 polymer ?
#
loop_
_entity_poly.entity_id
_entity_poly.type
_entity_poly.pdbx_seq_one_letter_code
_entity_poly.pdbx_strand_id
1 'polypeptide(L)'
;QYFFAPKDDPYHNKKWRELYPEEKLAEIRELARVGNQSKTRYVWTIHPFMNNRIRFGNEADYQEDLATIKAKFTQLMKVGVREFGILADDAPSPVGGYNSYNRLMQDMTKWLTEMQGTYSGLRKEMIFVPGQYWGNGREDELKSLNENLPSSTSMTLTGGKIWGEVSESFLSTLKNNLSAGGKTYRPVSLWINWPVTDNSKQHLILGGGEKFLHPNVDPSLL
;
A
#
# COMPACT_ATOMS: atom_id res chain seq x y z
N GLN A 1 -0.54 0.07 -13.61
CA GLN A 1 0.07 -0.75 -12.55
C GLN A 1 -0.80 -1.96 -12.27
N TYR A 2 -0.19 -3.08 -11.99
CA TYR A 2 -0.85 -4.28 -11.49
C TYR A 2 -0.38 -4.54 -10.05
N PHE A 3 -1.28 -4.43 -9.10
CA PHE A 3 -1.00 -4.67 -7.68
C PHE A 3 -1.18 -6.13 -7.34
N PHE A 4 -0.10 -6.78 -6.97
CA PHE A 4 -0.11 -8.16 -6.52
C PHE A 4 -0.26 -8.21 -5.00
N ALA A 5 -1.48 -8.43 -4.54
CA ALA A 5 -1.87 -8.51 -3.12
C ALA A 5 -2.72 -9.77 -2.87
N PRO A 6 -2.15 -10.97 -3.09
CA PRO A 6 -2.91 -12.22 -3.00
C PRO A 6 -3.21 -12.58 -1.55
N LYS A 7 -4.47 -12.52 -1.17
CA LYS A 7 -4.90 -12.83 0.21
C LYS A 7 -4.70 -14.30 0.59
N ASP A 8 -4.61 -15.19 -0.37
CA ASP A 8 -4.34 -16.63 -0.23
C ASP A 8 -2.85 -16.99 -0.22
N ASP A 9 -1.97 -16.06 -0.57
CA ASP A 9 -0.53 -16.26 -0.47
C ASP A 9 -0.06 -16.06 0.98
N PRO A 10 0.40 -17.12 1.67
CA PRO A 10 0.85 -16.99 3.04
C PRO A 10 2.08 -16.09 3.20
N TYR A 11 2.93 -16.00 2.18
CA TYR A 11 4.17 -15.20 2.22
C TYR A 11 3.92 -13.70 2.08
N HIS A 12 2.75 -13.31 1.62
CA HIS A 12 2.28 -11.94 1.60
C HIS A 12 1.86 -11.46 3.00
N ASN A 13 1.29 -12.33 3.85
CA ASN A 13 0.76 -11.96 5.17
C ASN A 13 1.21 -12.88 6.32
N LYS A 14 0.64 -14.08 6.48
CA LYS A 14 0.86 -14.94 7.66
C LYS A 14 2.32 -15.34 7.88
N LYS A 15 3.03 -15.59 6.79
CA LYS A 15 4.44 -16.00 6.74
C LYS A 15 5.32 -14.90 6.12
N TRP A 16 4.97 -13.65 6.34
CA TRP A 16 5.69 -12.54 5.72
C TRP A 16 7.17 -12.48 6.11
N ARG A 17 7.56 -13.08 7.25
CA ARG A 17 8.96 -13.20 7.67
C ARG A 17 9.74 -14.28 6.93
N GLU A 18 9.06 -15.25 6.30
CA GLU A 18 9.73 -16.29 5.53
C GLU A 18 10.01 -15.84 4.09
N LEU A 19 11.15 -16.19 3.55
CA LEU A 19 11.43 -15.99 2.13
C LEU A 19 10.56 -16.91 1.26
N TYR A 20 10.31 -16.51 0.04
CA TYR A 20 9.60 -17.35 -0.93
C TYR A 20 10.42 -18.60 -1.29
N PRO A 21 9.80 -19.78 -1.37
CA PRO A 21 10.44 -20.95 -1.98
C PRO A 21 10.61 -20.74 -3.49
N GLU A 22 11.58 -21.43 -4.10
CA GLU A 22 11.97 -21.21 -5.51
C GLU A 22 10.79 -21.39 -6.49
N GLU A 23 9.89 -22.35 -6.22
CA GLU A 23 8.70 -22.55 -7.06
C GLU A 23 7.82 -21.29 -7.15
N LYS A 24 7.50 -20.68 -6.00
CA LYS A 24 6.72 -19.45 -5.95
C LYS A 24 7.49 -18.25 -6.51
N LEU A 25 8.79 -18.24 -6.28
CA LEU A 25 9.66 -17.20 -6.81
C LEU A 25 9.72 -17.22 -8.34
N ALA A 26 9.65 -18.40 -8.95
CA ALA A 26 9.58 -18.57 -10.40
C ALA A 26 8.30 -17.97 -10.99
N GLU A 27 7.16 -18.13 -10.32
CA GLU A 27 5.88 -17.48 -10.72
C GLU A 27 6.00 -15.95 -10.68
N ILE A 28 6.56 -15.41 -9.58
CA ILE A 28 6.74 -13.96 -9.43
C ILE A 28 7.72 -13.41 -10.48
N ARG A 29 8.79 -14.14 -10.79
CA ARG A 29 9.74 -13.80 -11.85
C ARG A 29 9.05 -13.64 -13.20
N GLU A 30 8.17 -14.58 -13.54
CA GLU A 30 7.42 -14.52 -14.80
C GLU A 30 6.45 -13.35 -14.83
N LEU A 31 5.71 -13.10 -13.74
CA LEU A 31 4.80 -11.96 -13.64
C LEU A 31 5.55 -10.63 -13.78
N ALA A 32 6.69 -10.47 -13.10
CA ALA A 32 7.52 -9.29 -13.22
C ALA A 32 8.07 -9.10 -14.63
N ARG A 33 8.53 -10.20 -15.28
CA ARG A 33 9.03 -10.18 -16.65
C ARG A 33 7.94 -9.73 -17.64
N VAL A 34 6.75 -10.32 -17.56
CA VAL A 34 5.61 -9.97 -18.43
C VAL A 34 5.18 -8.52 -18.18
N GLY A 35 5.11 -8.10 -16.93
CA GLY A 35 4.80 -6.73 -16.56
C GLY A 35 5.77 -5.72 -17.18
N ASN A 36 7.08 -5.99 -17.08
CA ASN A 36 8.10 -5.13 -17.65
C ASN A 36 8.02 -5.06 -19.20
N GLN A 37 7.68 -6.16 -19.86
CA GLN A 37 7.53 -6.21 -21.32
C GLN A 37 6.25 -5.54 -21.83
N SER A 38 5.15 -5.69 -21.11
CA SER A 38 3.84 -5.13 -21.48
C SER A 38 3.62 -3.69 -21.04
N LYS A 39 4.64 -3.03 -20.51
CA LYS A 39 4.55 -1.68 -19.91
C LYS A 39 3.51 -1.58 -18.76
N THR A 40 3.11 -2.73 -18.22
CA THR A 40 2.26 -2.80 -17.03
C THR A 40 3.14 -3.04 -15.82
N ARG A 41 3.40 -2.00 -15.04
CA ARG A 41 4.26 -2.12 -13.87
C ARG A 41 3.67 -3.10 -12.87
N TYR A 42 4.45 -4.11 -12.51
CA TYR A 42 4.10 -5.09 -11.49
C TYR A 42 4.53 -4.57 -10.11
N VAL A 43 3.57 -4.38 -9.22
CA VAL A 43 3.80 -3.92 -7.84
C VAL A 43 3.56 -5.08 -6.89
N TRP A 44 4.60 -5.55 -6.22
CA TRP A 44 4.47 -6.56 -5.19
C TRP A 44 4.20 -5.91 -3.83
N THR A 45 3.25 -6.45 -3.07
CA THR A 45 2.84 -5.88 -1.79
C THR A 45 3.02 -6.86 -0.64
N ILE A 46 3.20 -6.32 0.58
CA ILE A 46 3.29 -7.09 1.82
C ILE A 46 2.29 -6.55 2.85
N HIS A 47 1.72 -7.45 3.65
CA HIS A 47 0.81 -7.10 4.75
C HIS A 47 1.34 -7.61 6.09
N PRO A 48 2.27 -6.88 6.75
CA PRO A 48 2.94 -7.34 7.97
C PRO A 48 2.21 -6.95 9.25
N PHE A 49 0.93 -6.54 9.19
CA PHE A 49 0.22 -5.97 10.34
C PHE A 49 -0.97 -6.81 10.82
N MET A 50 -1.40 -7.82 10.08
CA MET A 50 -2.58 -8.60 10.43
C MET A 50 -2.22 -9.82 11.29
N ASN A 51 -1.39 -10.70 10.76
CA ASN A 51 -0.97 -11.92 11.41
C ASN A 51 0.53 -11.85 11.69
N ASN A 52 0.96 -12.35 12.85
CA ASN A 52 2.38 -12.35 13.18
C ASN A 52 3.01 -10.95 13.02
N ARG A 53 2.36 -9.96 13.62
CA ARG A 53 2.55 -8.54 13.38
C ARG A 53 4.00 -8.09 13.55
N ILE A 54 4.38 -7.10 12.73
CA ILE A 54 5.64 -6.38 12.91
C ILE A 54 5.72 -5.78 14.33
N ARG A 55 6.88 -5.90 14.96
CA ARG A 55 7.11 -5.55 16.35
C ARG A 55 7.69 -4.15 16.48
N PHE A 56 6.90 -3.21 16.95
CA PHE A 56 7.33 -1.83 17.20
C PHE A 56 7.63 -1.57 18.69
N GLY A 57 7.44 -2.56 19.56
CA GLY A 57 7.51 -2.39 21.01
C GLY A 57 8.91 -2.10 21.56
N ASN A 58 9.95 -2.58 20.90
CA ASN A 58 11.33 -2.24 21.21
C ASN A 58 12.19 -2.16 19.94
N GLU A 59 13.33 -1.53 20.06
CA GLU A 59 14.20 -1.24 18.91
C GLU A 59 14.79 -2.49 18.28
N ALA A 60 15.26 -3.44 19.08
CA ALA A 60 15.90 -4.66 18.57
C ALA A 60 14.94 -5.49 17.74
N ASP A 61 13.73 -5.71 18.23
CA ASP A 61 12.68 -6.44 17.51
C ASP A 61 12.27 -5.74 16.22
N TYR A 62 12.14 -4.41 16.27
CA TYR A 62 11.82 -3.64 15.08
C TYR A 62 12.91 -3.76 14.01
N GLN A 63 14.18 -3.65 14.38
CA GLN A 63 15.30 -3.76 13.45
C GLN A 63 15.41 -5.17 12.85
N GLU A 64 15.11 -6.20 13.62
CA GLU A 64 15.04 -7.58 13.12
C GLU A 64 13.92 -7.74 12.07
N ASP A 65 12.72 -7.23 12.36
CA ASP A 65 11.60 -7.27 11.43
C ASP A 65 11.84 -6.42 10.19
N LEU A 66 12.44 -5.26 10.33
CA LEU A 66 12.83 -4.39 9.23
C LEU A 66 13.86 -5.08 8.31
N ALA A 67 14.86 -5.73 8.90
CA ALA A 67 15.85 -6.51 8.15
C ALA A 67 15.20 -7.66 7.38
N THR A 68 14.21 -8.29 7.97
CA THR A 68 13.44 -9.38 7.35
C THR A 68 12.62 -8.89 6.15
N ILE A 69 11.95 -7.74 6.24
CA ILE A 69 11.25 -7.13 5.10
C ILE A 69 12.25 -6.78 3.99
N LYS A 70 13.38 -6.18 4.34
CA LYS A 70 14.45 -5.84 3.38
C LYS A 70 15.00 -7.09 2.68
N ALA A 71 15.21 -8.19 3.40
CA ALA A 71 15.66 -9.45 2.83
C ALA A 71 14.66 -10.01 1.81
N LYS A 72 13.36 -9.99 2.13
CA LYS A 72 12.30 -10.40 1.22
C LYS A 72 12.25 -9.51 -0.04
N PHE A 73 12.27 -8.21 0.12
CA PHE A 73 12.30 -7.28 -1.02
C PHE A 73 13.54 -7.50 -1.88
N THR A 74 14.70 -7.75 -1.27
CA THR A 74 15.94 -8.09 -2.00
C THR A 74 15.77 -9.37 -2.82
N GLN A 75 15.16 -10.41 -2.25
CA GLN A 75 14.85 -11.64 -2.97
C GLN A 75 13.99 -11.36 -4.22
N LEU A 76 12.97 -10.53 -4.06
CA LEU A 76 12.06 -10.15 -5.14
C LEU A 76 12.73 -9.25 -6.20
N MET A 77 13.60 -8.34 -5.78
CA MET A 77 14.40 -7.53 -6.72
C MET A 77 15.30 -8.40 -7.61
N LYS A 78 15.87 -9.47 -7.06
CA LYS A 78 16.72 -10.42 -7.80
C LYS A 78 15.96 -11.13 -8.92
N VAL A 79 14.64 -11.28 -8.79
CA VAL A 79 13.78 -11.89 -9.82
C VAL A 79 13.02 -10.88 -10.68
N GLY A 80 13.36 -9.59 -10.57
CA GLY A 80 12.88 -8.57 -11.50
C GLY A 80 11.77 -7.66 -10.97
N VAL A 81 11.31 -7.82 -9.73
CA VAL A 81 10.36 -6.88 -9.11
C VAL A 81 11.03 -5.52 -8.93
N ARG A 82 10.34 -4.44 -9.30
CA ARG A 82 10.87 -3.07 -9.28
C ARG A 82 9.97 -2.06 -8.55
N GLU A 83 8.78 -2.46 -8.16
CA GLU A 83 7.86 -1.63 -7.38
C GLU A 83 7.27 -2.42 -6.22
N PHE A 84 7.08 -1.74 -5.10
CA PHE A 84 6.63 -2.35 -3.85
C PHE A 84 5.53 -1.53 -3.18
N GLY A 85 4.73 -2.20 -2.35
CA GLY A 85 3.74 -1.59 -1.50
C GLY A 85 3.65 -2.28 -0.14
N ILE A 86 3.14 -1.55 0.85
CA ILE A 86 2.89 -2.05 2.19
C ILE A 86 1.42 -1.82 2.52
N LEU A 87 0.75 -2.87 2.97
CA LEU A 87 -0.68 -2.87 3.24
C LEU A 87 -0.94 -3.01 4.74
N ALA A 88 -1.87 -2.22 5.25
CA ALA A 88 -2.37 -2.28 6.62
C ALA A 88 -3.91 -2.37 6.67
N ASP A 89 -4.57 -2.62 5.52
CA ASP A 89 -6.02 -2.76 5.46
C ASP A 89 -6.52 -3.81 6.46
N ASP A 90 -7.60 -3.47 7.16
CA ASP A 90 -8.24 -4.30 8.20
C ASP A 90 -7.33 -4.66 9.38
N ALA A 91 -6.13 -4.09 9.47
CA ALA A 91 -5.23 -4.32 10.58
C ALA A 91 -5.66 -3.55 11.84
N PRO A 92 -5.44 -4.12 13.03
CA PRO A 92 -5.57 -3.35 14.26
C PRO A 92 -4.51 -2.26 14.34
N SER A 93 -4.78 -1.20 15.10
CA SER A 93 -3.83 -0.10 15.30
C SER A 93 -2.44 -0.62 15.71
N PRO A 94 -1.35 -0.06 15.16
CA PRO A 94 -0.01 -0.51 15.48
C PRO A 94 0.40 -0.13 16.90
N VAL A 95 1.27 -0.94 17.50
CA VAL A 95 1.92 -0.60 18.77
C VAL A 95 2.76 0.66 18.55
N GLY A 96 2.70 1.62 19.46
CA GLY A 96 3.36 2.93 19.32
C GLY A 96 2.57 3.95 18.49
N GLY A 97 1.33 3.61 18.10
CA GLY A 97 0.46 4.49 17.32
C GLY A 97 0.86 4.62 15.86
N TYR A 98 0.25 5.55 15.15
CA TYR A 98 0.42 5.70 13.69
C TYR A 98 1.81 6.18 13.27
N ASN A 99 2.59 6.75 14.20
CA ASN A 99 3.99 7.06 13.97
C ASN A 99 4.84 5.82 13.63
N SER A 100 4.42 4.64 14.06
CA SER A 100 5.07 3.38 13.69
C SER A 100 4.96 3.09 12.20
N TYR A 101 3.82 3.38 11.58
CA TYR A 101 3.67 3.30 10.13
C TYR A 101 4.58 4.29 9.40
N ASN A 102 4.58 5.54 9.84
CA ASN A 102 5.43 6.58 9.27
C ASN A 102 6.91 6.20 9.34
N ARG A 103 7.36 5.69 10.48
CA ARG A 103 8.72 5.20 10.69
C ARG A 103 9.08 4.10 9.71
N LEU A 104 8.26 3.05 9.61
CA LEU A 104 8.51 1.95 8.68
C LEU A 104 8.63 2.45 7.24
N MET A 105 7.72 3.33 6.81
CA MET A 105 7.72 3.86 5.46
C MET A 105 8.95 4.74 5.20
N GLN A 106 9.40 5.53 6.16
CA GLN A 106 10.62 6.33 6.08
C GLN A 106 11.86 5.43 5.95
N ASP A 107 11.99 4.41 6.80
CA ASP A 107 13.12 3.48 6.80
C ASP A 107 13.18 2.67 5.48
N MET A 108 12.03 2.21 4.99
CA MET A 108 11.94 1.49 3.73
C MET A 108 12.22 2.38 2.52
N THR A 109 11.73 3.62 2.51
CA THR A 109 12.00 4.58 1.42
C THR A 109 13.48 4.93 1.34
N LYS A 110 14.12 5.18 2.50
CA LYS A 110 15.56 5.42 2.57
C LYS A 110 16.34 4.25 1.99
N TRP A 111 16.03 3.05 2.46
CA TRP A 111 16.71 1.85 1.98
C TRP A 111 16.46 1.57 0.49
N LEU A 112 15.23 1.73 -0.02
CA LEU A 112 14.96 1.59 -1.46
C LEU A 112 15.76 2.60 -2.29
N THR A 113 15.93 3.82 -1.79
CA THR A 113 16.75 4.85 -2.45
C THR A 113 18.21 4.39 -2.58
N GLU A 114 18.76 3.78 -1.52
CA GLU A 114 20.12 3.20 -1.55
C GLU A 114 20.20 2.05 -2.56
N MET A 115 19.19 1.19 -2.61
CA MET A 115 19.15 0.03 -3.50
C MET A 115 19.00 0.37 -4.98
N GLN A 116 18.58 1.59 -5.33
CA GLN A 116 18.50 2.05 -6.72
C GLN A 116 19.87 2.00 -7.43
N GLY A 117 20.95 2.17 -6.70
CA GLY A 117 22.32 2.02 -7.23
C GLY A 117 22.66 0.59 -7.68
N THR A 118 21.97 -0.41 -7.14
CA THR A 118 22.20 -1.84 -7.43
C THR A 118 21.18 -2.41 -8.43
N TYR A 119 19.94 -1.98 -8.33
CA TYR A 119 18.85 -2.52 -9.15
C TYR A 119 18.29 -1.44 -10.09
N SER A 120 18.72 -1.48 -11.33
CA SER A 120 18.23 -0.56 -12.36
C SER A 120 16.73 -0.62 -12.49
N GLY A 121 16.09 0.58 -12.58
CA GLY A 121 14.64 0.72 -12.68
C GLY A 121 13.89 0.52 -11.38
N LEU A 122 14.58 0.24 -10.26
CA LEU A 122 13.94 0.16 -8.96
C LEU A 122 13.33 1.53 -8.58
N ARG A 123 12.08 1.50 -8.14
CA ARG A 123 11.37 2.69 -7.70
C ARG A 123 11.37 2.76 -6.18
N LYS A 124 11.61 3.96 -5.66
CA LYS A 124 11.46 4.26 -4.22
C LYS A 124 10.03 4.66 -3.85
N GLU A 125 9.23 4.97 -4.85
CA GLU A 125 7.82 5.30 -4.71
C GLU A 125 7.07 4.04 -4.29
N MET A 126 6.57 4.05 -3.06
CA MET A 126 5.76 2.96 -2.52
C MET A 126 4.31 3.36 -2.40
N ILE A 127 3.44 2.36 -2.44
CA ILE A 127 2.05 2.49 -2.01
C ILE A 127 1.94 2.07 -0.55
N PHE A 128 1.16 2.83 0.21
CA PHE A 128 0.72 2.47 1.54
C PHE A 128 -0.81 2.47 1.61
N VAL A 129 -1.38 1.33 1.97
CA VAL A 129 -2.82 1.22 2.26
C VAL A 129 -2.98 1.26 3.78
N PRO A 130 -3.59 2.33 4.33
CA PRO A 130 -3.77 2.46 5.79
C PRO A 130 -4.83 1.50 6.33
N GLY A 131 -4.83 1.29 7.65
CA GLY A 131 -5.89 0.54 8.32
C GLY A 131 -7.27 1.18 8.15
N GLN A 132 -7.30 2.52 8.14
CA GLN A 132 -8.51 3.31 7.92
C GLN A 132 -8.64 3.77 6.45
N TYR A 133 -8.35 2.89 5.50
CA TYR A 133 -8.43 3.16 4.06
C TYR A 133 -9.80 3.67 3.58
N TRP A 134 -10.84 3.41 4.36
CA TRP A 134 -12.21 3.84 4.14
C TRP A 134 -12.51 5.25 4.69
N GLY A 135 -11.53 5.92 5.28
CA GLY A 135 -11.70 7.21 5.93
C GLY A 135 -11.91 8.38 4.96
N ASN A 136 -12.25 9.53 5.52
CA ASN A 136 -12.44 10.78 4.79
C ASN A 136 -11.55 11.93 5.28
N GLY A 137 -10.46 11.61 6.00
CA GLY A 137 -9.48 12.57 6.51
C GLY A 137 -9.78 13.11 7.91
N ARG A 138 -10.84 12.66 8.58
CA ARG A 138 -11.10 12.99 9.99
C ARG A 138 -10.33 12.10 10.95
N GLU A 139 -9.95 10.94 10.51
CA GLU A 139 -9.27 9.90 11.26
C GLU A 139 -7.84 10.34 11.61
N ASP A 140 -7.44 10.10 12.85
CA ASP A 140 -6.10 10.47 13.33
C ASP A 140 -4.99 9.73 12.58
N GLU A 141 -5.25 8.50 12.13
CA GLU A 141 -4.34 7.75 11.27
C GLU A 141 -4.09 8.50 9.96
N LEU A 142 -5.15 8.91 9.25
CA LEU A 142 -5.02 9.58 7.96
C LEU A 142 -4.33 10.95 8.09
N LYS A 143 -4.62 11.70 9.17
CA LYS A 143 -3.93 12.96 9.48
C LYS A 143 -2.44 12.74 9.72
N SER A 144 -2.09 11.75 10.57
CA SER A 144 -0.69 11.40 10.84
C SER A 144 0.06 11.01 9.57
N LEU A 145 -0.56 10.18 8.72
CA LEU A 145 0.02 9.74 7.46
C LEU A 145 0.17 10.90 6.46
N ASN A 146 -0.83 11.77 6.35
CA ASN A 146 -0.77 12.95 5.49
C ASN A 146 0.44 13.85 5.82
N GLU A 147 0.74 13.99 7.11
CA GLU A 147 1.82 14.88 7.58
C GLU A 147 3.20 14.23 7.51
N ASN A 148 3.32 12.91 7.73
CA ASN A 148 4.60 12.30 8.09
C ASN A 148 5.08 11.20 7.11
N LEU A 149 4.24 10.72 6.18
CA LEU A 149 4.72 9.79 5.15
C LEU A 149 5.81 10.43 4.28
N PRO A 150 6.78 9.67 3.79
CA PRO A 150 7.71 10.15 2.77
C PRO A 150 6.97 10.76 1.57
N SER A 151 7.50 11.82 0.98
CA SER A 151 6.87 12.50 -0.18
C SER A 151 6.69 11.57 -1.39
N SER A 152 7.49 10.52 -1.48
CA SER A 152 7.42 9.48 -2.51
C SER A 152 6.40 8.38 -2.22
N THR A 153 5.79 8.36 -1.03
CA THR A 153 4.77 7.37 -0.68
C THR A 153 3.38 7.87 -1.04
N SER A 154 2.62 7.06 -1.77
CA SER A 154 1.22 7.33 -2.05
C SER A 154 0.32 6.61 -1.04
N MET A 155 -0.51 7.37 -0.35
CA MET A 155 -1.58 6.84 0.51
C MET A 155 -2.77 6.44 -0.36
N THR A 156 -3.24 5.20 -0.23
CA THR A 156 -4.31 4.67 -1.07
C THR A 156 -5.60 4.52 -0.28
N LEU A 157 -6.67 5.13 -0.76
CA LEU A 157 -7.96 5.17 -0.09
C LEU A 157 -9.09 4.71 -1.02
N THR A 158 -10.20 4.30 -0.41
CA THR A 158 -11.50 4.14 -1.08
C THR A 158 -12.32 5.44 -0.97
N GLY A 159 -13.55 5.46 -1.38
CA GLY A 159 -14.38 6.68 -1.45
C GLY A 159 -15.05 7.09 -0.13
N GLY A 160 -14.37 7.10 1.00
CA GLY A 160 -14.94 7.48 2.31
C GLY A 160 -15.80 6.40 2.97
N LYS A 161 -15.86 5.22 2.39
CA LYS A 161 -16.49 3.97 2.87
C LYS A 161 -15.67 2.80 2.33
N ILE A 162 -15.86 1.61 2.87
CA ILE A 162 -15.22 0.38 2.37
C ILE A 162 -15.48 0.22 0.86
N TRP A 163 -16.73 0.41 0.43
CA TRP A 163 -17.14 0.49 -0.98
C TRP A 163 -17.67 1.88 -1.27
N GLY A 164 -16.77 2.84 -1.33
CA GLY A 164 -17.11 4.23 -1.50
C GLY A 164 -17.05 4.68 -2.95
N GLU A 165 -17.82 5.73 -3.25
CA GLU A 165 -17.74 6.43 -4.51
C GLU A 165 -16.65 7.50 -4.43
N VAL A 166 -15.73 7.50 -5.39
CA VAL A 166 -14.76 8.58 -5.51
C VAL A 166 -15.39 9.70 -6.32
N SER A 167 -15.95 10.65 -5.60
CA SER A 167 -16.60 11.84 -6.13
C SER A 167 -15.79 13.09 -5.81
N GLU A 168 -16.06 14.17 -6.52
CA GLU A 168 -15.51 15.50 -6.19
C GLU A 168 -15.84 15.91 -4.75
N SER A 169 -17.06 15.63 -4.30
CA SER A 169 -17.49 15.90 -2.92
C SER A 169 -16.66 15.13 -1.88
N PHE A 170 -16.35 13.86 -2.16
CA PHE A 170 -15.46 13.07 -1.29
C PHE A 170 -14.05 13.66 -1.26
N LEU A 171 -13.46 13.92 -2.40
CA LEU A 171 -12.08 14.44 -2.48
C LEU A 171 -11.94 15.84 -1.88
N SER A 172 -12.93 16.72 -2.11
CA SER A 172 -12.97 18.04 -1.46
C SER A 172 -13.08 17.92 0.06
N THR A 173 -13.89 17.00 0.55
CA THR A 173 -14.02 16.72 2.00
C THR A 173 -12.70 16.20 2.56
N LEU A 174 -12.07 15.23 1.90
CA LEU A 174 -10.78 14.67 2.28
C LEU A 174 -9.71 15.76 2.35
N LYS A 175 -9.59 16.57 1.30
CA LYS A 175 -8.65 17.70 1.25
C LYS A 175 -8.88 18.66 2.39
N ASN A 176 -10.11 19.12 2.61
CA ASN A 176 -10.45 20.06 3.67
C ASN A 176 -10.10 19.52 5.06
N ASN A 177 -10.40 18.24 5.31
CA ASN A 177 -10.09 17.61 6.60
C ASN A 177 -8.58 17.45 6.83
N LEU A 178 -7.84 17.02 5.80
CA LEU A 178 -6.38 16.82 5.90
C LEU A 178 -5.59 18.12 5.87
N SER A 179 -6.17 19.21 5.33
CA SER A 179 -5.56 20.55 5.32
C SER A 179 -5.95 21.40 6.54
N ALA A 180 -6.80 20.90 7.41
CA ALA A 180 -7.25 21.63 8.58
C ALA A 180 -6.07 22.11 9.44
N GLY A 181 -6.15 23.34 9.97
CA GLY A 181 -5.07 23.94 10.75
C GLY A 181 -3.85 24.37 9.93
N GLY A 182 -4.00 24.59 8.61
CA GLY A 182 -2.91 25.05 7.73
C GLY A 182 -1.95 23.95 7.27
N LYS A 183 -2.36 22.68 7.39
CA LYS A 183 -1.56 21.55 6.92
C LYS A 183 -1.58 21.44 5.39
N THR A 184 -0.54 20.87 4.82
CA THR A 184 -0.49 20.60 3.39
C THR A 184 -1.23 19.32 3.06
N TYR A 185 -2.16 19.36 2.11
CA TYR A 185 -2.82 18.19 1.58
C TYR A 185 -1.84 17.36 0.72
N ARG A 186 -1.83 16.08 0.94
CA ARG A 186 -1.11 15.10 0.12
C ARG A 186 -2.08 14.44 -0.85
N PRO A 187 -1.86 14.50 -2.15
CA PRO A 187 -2.63 13.71 -3.12
C PRO A 187 -2.62 12.22 -2.78
N VAL A 188 -3.72 11.55 -3.05
CA VAL A 188 -3.91 10.14 -2.70
C VAL A 188 -4.05 9.29 -3.97
N SER A 189 -3.71 8.01 -3.85
CA SER A 189 -4.10 7.02 -4.84
C SER A 189 -5.47 6.44 -4.50
N LEU A 190 -6.15 5.92 -5.50
CA LEU A 190 -7.49 5.38 -5.35
C LEU A 190 -7.49 3.86 -5.42
N TRP A 191 -8.22 3.26 -4.51
CA TRP A 191 -8.63 1.88 -4.58
C TRP A 191 -10.14 1.84 -4.85
N ILE A 192 -10.52 1.52 -6.07
CA ILE A 192 -11.90 1.26 -6.42
C ILE A 192 -12.24 -0.13 -5.91
N ASN A 193 -12.69 -0.18 -4.65
CA ASN A 193 -13.02 -1.43 -3.98
C ASN A 193 -14.38 -1.92 -4.48
N TRP A 194 -14.33 -2.84 -5.43
CA TRP A 194 -15.53 -3.39 -6.06
C TRP A 194 -16.14 -4.47 -5.17
N PRO A 195 -17.45 -4.44 -4.88
CA PRO A 195 -18.12 -5.45 -4.06
C PRO A 195 -18.22 -6.78 -4.82
N VAL A 196 -17.18 -7.59 -4.70
CA VAL A 196 -17.16 -8.96 -5.19
C VAL A 196 -17.79 -9.93 -4.17
N THR A 197 -17.50 -11.19 -4.24
CA THR A 197 -18.11 -12.26 -3.42
C THR A 197 -17.77 -12.20 -1.92
N ASP A 198 -16.82 -11.40 -1.51
CA ASP A 198 -16.34 -11.31 -0.13
C ASP A 198 -17.37 -10.77 0.88
N ASN A 199 -18.44 -10.14 0.41
CA ASN A 199 -19.49 -9.62 1.28
C ASN A 199 -20.88 -10.19 0.95
N SER A 200 -21.03 -11.49 0.92
CA SER A 200 -22.31 -12.18 0.66
C SER A 200 -22.94 -11.87 -0.70
N LYS A 201 -22.21 -11.25 -1.62
CA LYS A 201 -22.67 -11.02 -2.98
C LYS A 201 -22.32 -12.23 -3.84
N GLN A 202 -23.31 -12.87 -4.40
CA GLN A 202 -23.14 -14.06 -5.22
C GLN A 202 -22.70 -13.76 -6.67
N HIS A 203 -22.63 -12.49 -7.05
CA HIS A 203 -22.37 -12.08 -8.42
C HIS A 203 -21.29 -11.03 -8.49
N LEU A 204 -20.33 -11.25 -9.37
CA LEU A 204 -19.40 -10.21 -9.80
C LEU A 204 -20.19 -9.20 -10.64
N ILE A 205 -20.31 -7.98 -10.15
CA ILE A 205 -20.93 -6.89 -10.89
C ILE A 205 -19.85 -6.31 -11.82
N LEU A 206 -20.01 -6.54 -13.12
CA LEU A 206 -19.16 -5.95 -14.16
C LEU A 206 -19.90 -4.75 -14.77
N GLY A 207 -19.26 -3.60 -14.78
CA GLY A 207 -19.84 -2.36 -15.31
C GLY A 207 -20.24 -1.36 -14.22
N GLY A 208 -20.60 -0.16 -14.61
CA GLY A 208 -20.98 0.92 -13.68
C GLY A 208 -19.78 1.50 -12.93
N GLY A 209 -18.56 1.36 -13.46
CA GLY A 209 -17.35 1.92 -12.86
C GLY A 209 -17.42 3.43 -12.66
N GLU A 210 -18.15 4.12 -13.50
CA GLU A 210 -18.45 5.55 -13.39
C GLU A 210 -19.24 5.93 -12.12
N LYS A 211 -19.89 4.96 -11.48
CA LYS A 211 -20.54 5.17 -10.18
C LYS A 211 -19.57 5.18 -9.01
N PHE A 212 -18.38 4.60 -9.21
CA PHE A 212 -17.33 4.52 -8.18
C PHE A 212 -16.24 5.57 -8.38
N LEU A 213 -15.95 5.93 -9.63
CA LEU A 213 -15.04 7.02 -9.98
C LEU A 213 -15.78 7.99 -10.90
N HIS A 214 -16.16 9.12 -10.38
CA HIS A 214 -16.91 10.12 -11.13
C HIS A 214 -16.00 10.82 -12.17
N PRO A 215 -16.51 11.09 -13.37
CA PRO A 215 -15.68 11.64 -14.47
C PRO A 215 -15.19 13.06 -14.24
N ASN A 216 -15.83 13.81 -13.35
CA ASN A 216 -15.52 15.23 -13.10
C ASN A 216 -14.61 15.43 -11.86
N VAL A 217 -13.93 14.40 -11.42
CA VAL A 217 -13.00 14.49 -10.30
C VAL A 217 -11.78 15.31 -10.71
N ASP A 218 -11.37 16.27 -9.89
CA ASP A 218 -10.14 17.03 -10.09
C ASP A 218 -8.92 16.12 -9.94
N PRO A 219 -8.16 15.86 -11.02
CA PRO A 219 -7.01 14.96 -10.97
C PRO A 219 -5.84 15.50 -10.13
N SER A 220 -5.82 16.78 -9.78
CA SER A 220 -4.78 17.35 -8.92
C SER A 220 -4.91 16.92 -7.46
N LEU A 221 -6.04 16.30 -7.09
CA LEU A 221 -6.30 15.76 -5.76
C LEU A 221 -5.85 14.27 -5.62
N LEU A 222 -5.38 13.66 -6.71
CA LEU A 222 -4.99 12.27 -6.81
C LEU A 222 -3.49 12.09 -7.02
#